data_153a36ad438f797b8a5b62723a4c6b2d
#
_entry.id   153a36ad438f797b8a5b62723a4c6b2d
#
_cell.length_a   1.000
_cell.length_b   1.000
_cell.length_c   1.000
_cell.angle_alpha   90.00
_cell.angle_beta   90.00
_cell.angle_gamma   90.00
#
_symmetry.space_group_name_H-M   'P 1'
#
loop_
_entity.id
_entity.type
_entity.pdbx_description
1 polymer ?
#
loop_
_entity_poly.entity_id
_entity_poly.type
_entity_poly.pdbx_seq_one_letter_code
_entity_poly.pdbx_strand_id
1 'polypeptide(L)'
;MAKDDARAVLVVEDDDDMANLMRRTLEEDGWTVHRAADGKGAKELIGRLAPPALVTLDIFLPDTSGVELILHVRDTPGWERVPIVMVTAKPKDKDVNWAIKSGANAYLVKPFKRDELRDCVRRVARKPAAD
;
A
#
# COMPACT_ATOMS: atom_id res chain seq x y z
N MET A 1 16.34 -14.03 -3.39
CA MET A 1 17.11 -13.58 -2.23
C MET A 1 16.25 -12.71 -1.34
N ALA A 2 16.38 -12.91 -0.05
CA ALA A 2 15.55 -12.17 0.91
C ALA A 2 15.73 -10.66 0.81
N LYS A 3 16.90 -10.20 0.38
CA LYS A 3 17.15 -8.76 0.24
C LYS A 3 16.23 -8.06 -0.72
N ASP A 4 15.64 -8.79 -1.66
CA ASP A 4 14.72 -8.18 -2.63
C ASP A 4 13.42 -7.75 -1.96
N ASP A 5 13.04 -8.41 -0.87
CA ASP A 5 11.82 -8.10 -0.14
C ASP A 5 11.92 -6.79 0.63
N ALA A 6 13.14 -6.32 0.93
CA ALA A 6 13.33 -5.07 1.65
C ALA A 6 12.81 -3.86 0.87
N ARG A 7 12.64 -4.00 -0.44
CA ARG A 7 12.11 -2.93 -1.28
C ARG A 7 10.89 -3.39 -2.08
N ALA A 8 10.11 -4.26 -1.48
CA ALA A 8 8.87 -4.71 -2.09
C ALA A 8 7.71 -3.86 -1.60
N VAL A 9 6.79 -3.57 -2.49
CA VAL A 9 5.56 -2.86 -2.18
C VAL A 9 4.38 -3.59 -2.79
N LEU A 10 3.29 -3.70 -2.01
CA LEU A 10 2.02 -4.21 -2.53
C LEU A 10 1.14 -3.00 -2.83
N VAL A 11 0.77 -2.85 -4.10
CA VAL A 11 -0.13 -1.79 -4.56
C VAL A 11 -1.50 -2.37 -4.81
N VAL A 12 -2.49 -1.93 -4.06
CA VAL A 12 -3.88 -2.36 -4.24
C VAL A 12 -4.66 -1.20 -4.86
N GLU A 13 -4.92 -1.31 -6.15
CA GLU A 13 -5.51 -0.24 -6.94
C GLU A 13 -6.29 -0.87 -8.10
N ASP A 14 -7.57 -0.55 -8.23
CA ASP A 14 -8.42 -1.12 -9.27
C ASP A 14 -8.27 -0.41 -10.63
N ASP A 15 -7.85 0.86 -10.64
CA ASP A 15 -7.65 1.60 -11.88
C ASP A 15 -6.30 1.23 -12.48
N ASP A 16 -6.33 0.65 -13.69
CA ASP A 16 -5.11 0.18 -14.35
C ASP A 16 -4.13 1.32 -14.65
N ASP A 17 -4.62 2.47 -15.07
CA ASP A 17 -3.76 3.61 -15.41
C ASP A 17 -3.04 4.12 -14.16
N MET A 18 -3.77 4.25 -13.06
CA MET A 18 -3.19 4.68 -11.79
C MET A 18 -2.18 3.65 -11.28
N ALA A 19 -2.54 2.36 -11.35
CA ALA A 19 -1.64 1.30 -10.92
C ALA A 19 -0.34 1.30 -11.74
N ASN A 20 -0.45 1.52 -13.06
CA ASN A 20 0.72 1.58 -13.93
C ASN A 20 1.59 2.81 -13.63
N LEU A 21 0.97 3.95 -13.35
CA LEU A 21 1.72 5.15 -12.96
C LEU A 21 2.50 4.90 -11.67
N MET A 22 1.84 4.32 -10.67
CA MET A 22 2.48 4.00 -9.40
C MET A 22 3.61 2.99 -9.60
N ARG A 23 3.37 1.95 -10.38
CA ARG A 23 4.38 0.93 -10.67
C ARG A 23 5.62 1.55 -11.29
N ARG A 24 5.45 2.34 -12.35
CA ARG A 24 6.60 2.95 -13.03
C ARG A 24 7.37 3.89 -12.12
N THR A 25 6.66 4.69 -11.35
CA THR A 25 7.30 5.63 -10.43
C THR A 25 8.13 4.89 -9.39
N LEU A 26 7.57 3.86 -8.81
CA LEU A 26 8.24 3.12 -7.74
C LEU A 26 9.36 2.23 -8.28
N GLU A 27 9.16 1.62 -9.44
CA GLU A 27 10.22 0.82 -10.07
C GLU A 27 11.43 1.66 -10.44
N GLU A 28 11.23 2.91 -10.85
CA GLU A 28 12.34 3.83 -11.11
C GLU A 28 13.18 4.09 -9.85
N ASP A 29 12.57 3.99 -8.68
CA ASP A 29 13.27 4.17 -7.42
C ASP A 29 13.78 2.85 -6.83
N GLY A 30 13.72 1.77 -7.60
CA GLY A 30 14.28 0.49 -7.18
C GLY A 30 13.31 -0.44 -6.45
N TRP A 31 12.02 -0.10 -6.40
CA TRP A 31 11.03 -0.95 -5.75
C TRP A 31 10.64 -2.14 -6.62
N THR A 32 10.36 -3.27 -5.99
CA THR A 32 9.67 -4.38 -6.62
C THR A 32 8.19 -4.23 -6.34
N VAL A 33 7.38 -4.06 -7.38
CA VAL A 33 5.95 -3.76 -7.22
C VAL A 33 5.12 -5.01 -7.49
N HIS A 34 4.28 -5.35 -6.52
CA HIS A 34 3.23 -6.36 -6.69
C HIS A 34 1.90 -5.63 -6.72
N ARG A 35 1.06 -5.94 -7.67
CA ARG A 35 -0.22 -5.24 -7.81
C ARG A 35 -1.39 -6.18 -7.64
N ALA A 36 -2.39 -5.74 -6.88
CA ALA A 36 -3.71 -6.36 -6.83
C ALA A 36 -4.75 -5.34 -7.29
N ALA A 37 -5.74 -5.79 -8.06
CA ALA A 37 -6.78 -4.92 -8.59
C ALA A 37 -8.01 -4.83 -7.68
N ASP A 38 -8.11 -5.70 -6.70
CA ASP A 38 -9.25 -5.77 -5.80
C ASP A 38 -8.85 -6.39 -4.46
N GLY A 39 -9.80 -6.47 -3.55
CA GLY A 39 -9.54 -7.03 -2.22
C GLY A 39 -9.23 -8.51 -2.25
N LYS A 40 -9.90 -9.26 -3.10
CA LYS A 40 -9.65 -10.70 -3.23
C LYS A 40 -8.23 -10.95 -3.70
N GLY A 41 -7.79 -10.25 -4.75
CA GLY A 41 -6.42 -10.36 -5.26
C GLY A 41 -5.40 -9.95 -4.21
N ALA A 42 -5.70 -8.90 -3.44
CA ALA A 42 -4.82 -8.46 -2.36
C ALA A 42 -4.65 -9.53 -1.30
N LYS A 43 -5.74 -10.15 -0.87
CA LYS A 43 -5.67 -11.22 0.14
C LYS A 43 -4.89 -12.42 -0.36
N GLU A 44 -5.03 -12.76 -1.63
CA GLU A 44 -4.26 -13.85 -2.23
C GLU A 44 -2.76 -13.56 -2.19
N LEU A 45 -2.36 -12.33 -2.55
CA LEU A 45 -0.96 -11.92 -2.51
C LEU A 45 -0.43 -11.88 -1.07
N ILE A 46 -1.23 -11.37 -0.14
CA ILE A 46 -0.85 -11.34 1.28
C ILE A 46 -0.58 -12.76 1.79
N GLY A 47 -1.36 -13.73 1.31
CA GLY A 47 -1.16 -15.12 1.71
C GLY A 47 0.08 -15.79 1.11
N ARG A 48 0.68 -15.20 0.08
CA ARG A 48 1.81 -15.81 -0.63
C ARG A 48 3.11 -15.05 -0.51
N LEU A 49 3.05 -13.74 -0.33
CA LEU A 49 4.24 -12.90 -0.29
C LEU A 49 4.85 -12.85 1.10
N ALA A 50 6.15 -12.73 1.16
CA ALA A 50 6.78 -12.28 2.39
C ALA A 50 6.31 -10.85 2.70
N PRO A 51 6.27 -10.43 3.97
CA PRO A 51 5.82 -9.08 4.30
C PRO A 51 6.66 -8.03 3.56
N PRO A 52 6.01 -7.13 2.81
CA PRO A 52 6.73 -6.10 2.07
C PRO A 52 7.14 -4.95 2.99
N ALA A 53 7.88 -4.00 2.43
CA ALA A 53 8.24 -2.79 3.17
C ALA A 53 7.10 -1.78 3.21
N LEU A 54 6.07 -1.95 2.36
CA LEU A 54 5.00 -0.97 2.23
C LEU A 54 3.78 -1.60 1.55
N VAL A 55 2.60 -1.16 1.96
CA VAL A 55 1.35 -1.43 1.25
C VAL A 55 0.72 -0.09 0.91
N THR A 56 0.31 0.11 -0.34
CA THR A 56 -0.57 1.22 -0.70
C THR A 56 -1.92 0.64 -1.06
N LEU A 57 -2.99 1.27 -0.61
CA LEU A 57 -4.32 0.77 -0.93
C LEU A 57 -5.37 1.87 -1.03
N ASP A 58 -6.32 1.66 -1.93
CA ASP A 58 -7.45 2.55 -2.09
C ASP A 58 -8.52 2.18 -1.06
N ILE A 59 -9.22 3.19 -0.53
CA ILE A 59 -10.34 2.97 0.38
C ILE A 59 -11.50 2.29 -0.37
N PHE A 60 -11.74 2.70 -1.61
CA PHE A 60 -12.89 2.25 -2.38
C PHE A 60 -12.46 1.22 -3.42
N LEU A 61 -12.57 -0.04 -3.05
CA LEU A 61 -12.30 -1.16 -3.94
C LEU A 61 -13.62 -1.76 -4.44
N PRO A 62 -13.61 -2.44 -5.60
CA PRO A 62 -14.87 -2.96 -6.15
C PRO A 62 -15.55 -4.02 -5.30
N ASP A 63 -14.80 -4.76 -4.50
CA ASP A 63 -15.33 -5.91 -3.75
C ASP A 63 -15.21 -5.77 -2.24
N THR A 64 -14.55 -4.73 -1.73
CA THR A 64 -14.40 -4.54 -0.29
C THR A 64 -13.99 -3.10 0.00
N SER A 65 -14.02 -2.70 1.26
CA SER A 65 -13.49 -1.42 1.66
C SER A 65 -12.01 -1.54 1.98
N GLY A 66 -11.28 -0.44 1.80
CA GLY A 66 -9.87 -0.40 2.18
C GLY A 66 -9.69 -0.60 3.68
N VAL A 67 -10.67 -0.18 4.50
CA VAL A 67 -10.60 -0.37 5.95
C VAL A 67 -10.58 -1.85 6.32
N GLU A 68 -11.44 -2.66 5.69
CA GLU A 68 -11.42 -4.10 5.93
C GLU A 68 -10.06 -4.69 5.57
N LEU A 69 -9.47 -4.21 4.49
CA LEU A 69 -8.18 -4.71 4.05
C LEU A 69 -7.06 -4.31 5.02
N ILE A 70 -7.14 -3.10 5.57
CA ILE A 70 -6.21 -2.67 6.62
C ILE A 70 -6.27 -3.63 7.80
N LEU A 71 -7.47 -3.95 8.24
CA LEU A 71 -7.65 -4.88 9.36
C LEU A 71 -7.10 -6.26 9.02
N HIS A 72 -7.32 -6.72 7.80
CA HIS A 72 -6.78 -8.00 7.35
C HIS A 72 -5.26 -8.02 7.38
N VAL A 73 -4.62 -6.95 6.90
CA VAL A 73 -3.16 -6.83 6.94
C VAL A 73 -2.67 -6.87 8.39
N ARG A 74 -3.29 -6.10 9.26
CA ARG A 74 -2.89 -6.04 10.67
C ARG A 74 -3.06 -7.35 11.41
N ASP A 75 -4.00 -8.19 10.94
CA ASP A 75 -4.28 -9.49 11.54
C ASP A 75 -3.45 -10.62 10.93
N THR A 76 -2.65 -10.34 9.92
CA THR A 76 -1.86 -11.36 9.24
C THR A 76 -0.49 -11.48 9.90
N PRO A 77 -0.10 -12.70 10.36
CA PRO A 77 1.21 -12.89 10.99
C PRO A 77 2.36 -12.41 10.09
N GLY A 78 3.24 -11.60 10.65
CA GLY A 78 4.36 -11.02 9.94
C GLY A 78 4.07 -9.68 9.29
N TRP A 79 2.79 -9.33 9.14
CA TRP A 79 2.38 -8.09 8.49
C TRP A 79 1.85 -7.03 9.46
N GLU A 80 1.88 -7.32 10.74
CA GLU A 80 1.23 -6.49 11.77
C GLU A 80 1.73 -5.05 11.79
N ARG A 81 2.98 -4.84 11.37
CA ARG A 81 3.62 -3.52 11.39
C ARG A 81 4.02 -2.99 10.02
N VAL A 82 3.61 -3.67 8.96
CA VAL A 82 3.91 -3.18 7.61
C VAL A 82 3.24 -1.83 7.42
N PRO A 83 3.98 -0.79 7.01
CA PRO A 83 3.38 0.53 6.79
C PRO A 83 2.31 0.48 5.70
N ILE A 84 1.22 1.19 5.92
CA ILE A 84 0.11 1.27 4.98
C ILE A 84 -0.15 2.74 4.63
N VAL A 85 -0.11 3.06 3.34
CA VAL A 85 -0.52 4.36 2.81
C VAL A 85 -1.82 4.19 2.07
N MET A 86 -2.82 4.97 2.48
CA MET A 86 -4.07 5.01 1.73
C MET A 86 -3.97 5.99 0.58
N VAL A 87 -4.45 5.58 -0.59
CA VAL A 87 -4.44 6.41 -1.80
C VAL A 87 -5.88 6.55 -2.24
N THR A 88 -6.46 7.74 -2.10
CA THR A 88 -7.88 7.93 -2.33
C THR A 88 -8.19 9.24 -3.05
N ALA A 89 -9.23 9.21 -3.90
CA ALA A 89 -9.63 10.37 -4.69
C ALA A 89 -10.46 11.37 -3.88
N LYS A 90 -11.21 10.90 -2.91
CA LYS A 90 -12.14 11.76 -2.17
C LYS A 90 -12.08 11.43 -0.68
N PRO A 91 -11.02 11.90 0.01
CA PRO A 91 -10.91 11.62 1.43
C PRO A 91 -11.97 12.42 2.18
N LYS A 92 -12.88 11.72 2.84
CA LYS A 92 -13.75 12.34 3.83
C LYS A 92 -13.07 12.19 5.17
N ASP A 93 -13.18 13.18 6.03
CA ASP A 93 -12.56 13.16 7.34
C ASP A 93 -12.89 11.87 8.10
N LYS A 94 -14.14 11.46 8.02
CA LYS A 94 -14.61 10.23 8.66
C LYS A 94 -13.87 8.99 8.15
N ASP A 95 -13.68 8.88 6.82
CA ASP A 95 -13.02 7.73 6.23
C ASP A 95 -11.53 7.72 6.57
N VAL A 96 -10.88 8.88 6.51
CA VAL A 96 -9.47 9.03 6.87
C VAL A 96 -9.26 8.68 8.34
N ASN A 97 -10.11 9.21 9.22
CA ASN A 97 -10.01 8.93 10.64
C ASN A 97 -10.19 7.44 10.94
N TRP A 98 -11.16 6.81 10.31
CA TRP A 98 -11.39 5.38 10.50
C TRP A 98 -10.20 4.56 10.03
N ALA A 99 -9.63 4.91 8.88
CA ALA A 99 -8.48 4.20 8.34
C ALA A 99 -7.26 4.33 9.25
N ILE A 100 -6.98 5.53 9.75
CA ILE A 100 -5.89 5.75 10.69
C ILE A 100 -6.11 4.94 11.96
N LYS A 101 -7.32 4.95 12.51
CA LYS A 101 -7.65 4.17 13.71
C LYS A 101 -7.52 2.68 13.46
N SER A 102 -7.76 2.23 12.23
CA SER A 102 -7.66 0.81 11.87
C SER A 102 -6.23 0.38 11.58
N GLY A 103 -5.29 1.33 11.51
CA GLY A 103 -3.88 1.00 11.38
C GLY A 103 -3.17 1.55 10.17
N ALA A 104 -3.78 2.46 9.39
CA ALA A 104 -3.09 3.13 8.30
C ALA A 104 -2.09 4.14 8.86
N ASN A 105 -0.95 4.30 8.18
CA ASN A 105 0.14 5.17 8.63
C ASN A 105 0.10 6.55 7.98
N ALA A 106 -0.50 6.65 6.79
CA ALA A 106 -0.58 7.92 6.07
C ALA A 106 -1.63 7.80 4.99
N TYR A 107 -1.93 8.91 4.35
CA TYR A 107 -2.80 8.91 3.17
C TYR A 107 -2.25 9.86 2.12
N LEU A 108 -2.58 9.57 0.86
CA LEU A 108 -2.21 10.37 -0.30
C LEU A 108 -3.46 10.61 -1.13
N VAL A 109 -3.71 11.85 -1.49
CA VAL A 109 -4.95 12.23 -2.19
C VAL A 109 -4.73 12.23 -3.69
N LYS A 110 -5.62 11.59 -4.44
CA LYS A 110 -5.63 11.62 -5.91
C LYS A 110 -6.31 12.90 -6.40
N PRO A 111 -5.86 13.51 -7.48
CA PRO A 111 -4.64 13.19 -8.21
C PRO A 111 -3.41 13.67 -7.46
N PHE A 112 -2.32 12.95 -7.59
CA PHE A 112 -1.05 13.33 -6.96
C PHE A 112 0.04 13.41 -8.03
N LYS A 113 1.10 14.16 -7.73
CA LYS A 113 2.28 14.20 -8.58
C LYS A 113 3.19 13.05 -8.21
N ARG A 114 4.01 12.60 -9.16
CA ARG A 114 4.94 11.49 -8.90
C ARG A 114 5.86 11.79 -7.72
N ASP A 115 6.31 13.04 -7.58
CA ASP A 115 7.15 13.41 -6.44
C ASP A 115 6.42 13.33 -5.11
N GLU A 116 5.12 13.60 -5.10
CA GLU A 116 4.30 13.44 -3.89
C GLU A 116 4.23 11.98 -3.47
N LEU A 117 4.08 11.08 -4.44
CA LEU A 117 4.10 9.64 -4.15
C LEU A 117 5.46 9.23 -3.60
N ARG A 118 6.55 9.66 -4.25
CA ARG A 118 7.91 9.34 -3.80
C ARG A 118 8.18 9.83 -2.39
N ASP A 119 7.80 11.07 -2.09
CA ASP A 119 8.03 11.64 -0.76
C ASP A 119 7.24 10.90 0.30
N CYS A 120 5.99 10.57 0.01
CA CYS A 120 5.15 9.84 0.93
C CYS A 120 5.75 8.46 1.23
N VAL A 121 6.15 7.75 0.20
CA VAL A 121 6.76 6.43 0.33
C VAL A 121 8.05 6.49 1.14
N ARG A 122 8.91 7.46 0.86
CA ARG A 122 10.17 7.62 1.61
C ARG A 122 9.95 7.85 3.09
N ARG A 123 8.90 8.59 3.44
CA ARG A 123 8.62 8.91 4.84
C ARG A 123 8.07 7.74 5.63
N VAL A 124 7.28 6.87 4.99
CA VAL A 124 6.54 5.85 5.73
C VAL A 124 7.04 4.43 5.51
N ALA A 125 7.75 4.15 4.42
CA ALA A 125 8.18 2.80 4.12
C ALA A 125 9.09 2.25 5.23
N ARG A 126 8.93 0.94 5.50
CA ARG A 126 9.80 0.27 6.46
C ARG A 126 11.23 0.30 5.92
N LYS A 127 12.16 0.77 6.76
CA LYS A 127 13.55 0.78 6.37
C LYS A 127 14.13 -0.63 6.43
N PRO A 128 15.07 -0.97 5.54
CA PRO A 128 15.79 -2.24 5.68
C PRO A 128 16.44 -2.33 7.05
N ALA A 129 16.56 -3.54 7.57
CA ALA A 129 17.23 -3.75 8.84
C ALA A 129 18.63 -3.17 8.79
N ALA A 130 19.02 -2.46 9.85
CA ALA A 130 20.39 -1.96 9.95
C ALA A 130 21.35 -3.13 10.14
N ASP A 131 22.43 -3.09 9.44
CA ASP A 131 23.45 -4.15 9.53
C ASP A 131 24.34 -3.96 10.74
#